data_de32287aaaccb6b752ed05f045ce82af
#
_entry.id   de32287aaaccb6b752ed05f045ce82af
#
_cell.length_a   1.000
_cell.length_b   1.000
_cell.length_c   1.000
_cell.angle_alpha   90.00
_cell.angle_beta   90.00
_cell.angle_gamma   90.00
#
_symmetry.space_group_name_H-M   'P 1'
#
loop_
_entity.id
_entity.type
_entity.pdbx_description
1 polymer ?
#
loop_
_entity_poly.entity_id
_entity_poly.type
_entity_poly.pdbx_seq_one_letter_code
_entity_poly.pdbx_strand_id
1 'polypeptide(L)'
;MSNSAIQNSGIEEIESKDRLSDLSDCLIIHILSFLNAKQAVQTCVLSSRWMNLWTGFPKLTLHSTGFQTCEIFTKFVSRVLCLRDPSIPLQALDFKHARATGRLEPRILKMIVNYANYSCQTLTHLKLAIYSRGGHQIPFPESLNLPALTSLQLENFKFCGGDNGRAEPFSTFNKPSSLLISNCTISGAITLCISSVTLVNFTLYNKLSNFYIIELCTPSLCTFAFTGTPYQTLSASNVSSVKHVEIYAEVIPYQKEPPLTLFNWLRTFPNIKSLTVSTTTLQVLYLIRDLFPRLLKLNLRSLGNLESLKVKMEPFSYGFRMTMCHVMLQKAKSKKEADSLQRAFIEGSEPSSPIPDEIMDFFLRNSPTAKVEFIDC
;
A
#
# COMPACT_ATOMS: atom_id res chain seq x y z
N MET A 1 -51.50 42.77 -54.35
CA MET A 1 -52.22 41.94 -53.41
C MET A 1 -51.51 40.62 -53.42
N SER A 2 -50.65 40.38 -52.48
CA SER A 2 -49.95 39.10 -52.31
C SER A 2 -49.64 38.91 -50.81
N ASN A 3 -50.43 38.07 -50.17
CA ASN A 3 -50.25 37.64 -48.78
C ASN A 3 -49.05 36.68 -48.71
N SER A 4 -48.00 37.04 -48.00
CA SER A 4 -46.92 36.15 -47.60
C SER A 4 -47.28 35.56 -46.26
N ALA A 5 -47.52 34.24 -46.25
CA ALA A 5 -47.68 33.43 -45.03
C ALA A 5 -46.35 33.26 -44.38
N ILE A 6 -46.23 33.70 -43.14
CA ILE A 6 -45.09 33.44 -42.27
C ILE A 6 -45.26 31.98 -41.71
N GLN A 7 -44.42 31.09 -42.18
CA GLN A 7 -44.30 29.76 -41.57
C GLN A 7 -43.60 29.87 -40.17
N ASN A 8 -44.37 29.63 -39.15
CA ASN A 8 -43.83 29.38 -37.79
C ASN A 8 -43.11 28.02 -37.79
N SER A 9 -41.78 28.03 -37.79
CA SER A 9 -40.98 26.84 -37.49
C SER A 9 -41.13 26.53 -36.01
N GLY A 10 -41.90 25.49 -35.71
CA GLY A 10 -41.98 24.93 -34.36
C GLY A 10 -40.59 24.47 -33.92
N ILE A 11 -40.04 25.13 -32.91
CA ILE A 11 -38.91 24.60 -32.14
C ILE A 11 -39.48 23.44 -31.33
N GLU A 12 -39.21 22.21 -31.73
CA GLU A 12 -39.42 21.05 -30.87
C GLU A 12 -38.57 21.24 -29.61
N GLU A 13 -39.20 21.60 -28.50
CA GLU A 13 -38.59 21.45 -27.17
C GLU A 13 -38.24 19.97 -26.99
N ILE A 14 -36.96 19.65 -27.14
CA ILE A 14 -36.43 18.37 -26.69
C ILE A 14 -36.58 18.41 -25.19
N GLU A 15 -37.70 17.87 -24.66
CA GLU A 15 -37.84 17.54 -23.26
C GLU A 15 -36.65 16.65 -22.90
N SER A 16 -35.69 17.20 -22.17
CA SER A 16 -34.57 16.43 -21.63
C SER A 16 -35.12 15.47 -20.58
N LYS A 17 -35.52 14.29 -21.05
CA LYS A 17 -36.05 13.22 -20.20
C LYS A 17 -35.00 12.92 -19.17
N ASP A 18 -35.32 13.11 -17.89
CA ASP A 18 -34.43 12.78 -16.77
C ASP A 18 -34.25 11.24 -16.67
N ARG A 19 -33.30 10.74 -17.47
CA ARG A 19 -32.99 9.30 -17.57
C ARG A 19 -32.47 8.70 -16.27
N LEU A 20 -31.94 9.53 -15.35
CA LEU A 20 -31.46 9.06 -14.05
C LEU A 20 -32.63 8.77 -13.11
N SER A 21 -33.70 9.52 -13.18
CA SER A 21 -34.94 9.27 -12.40
C SER A 21 -35.69 8.04 -12.84
N ASP A 22 -35.47 7.53 -14.07
CA ASP A 22 -36.07 6.28 -14.56
C ASP A 22 -35.33 5.00 -14.06
N LEU A 23 -34.13 5.13 -13.48
CA LEU A 23 -33.38 3.98 -12.96
C LEU A 23 -34.01 3.39 -11.71
N SER A 24 -33.90 2.06 -11.53
CA SER A 24 -34.30 1.42 -10.28
C SER A 24 -33.41 1.86 -9.10
N ASP A 25 -33.93 1.84 -7.87
CA ASP A 25 -33.15 2.23 -6.68
C ASP A 25 -31.86 1.39 -6.54
N CYS A 26 -31.91 0.09 -6.89
CA CYS A 26 -30.71 -0.77 -6.89
C CYS A 26 -29.62 -0.25 -7.82
N LEU A 27 -29.94 0.24 -9.01
CA LEU A 27 -28.99 0.80 -9.93
C LEU A 27 -28.46 2.16 -9.43
N ILE A 28 -29.33 2.99 -8.87
CA ILE A 28 -28.90 4.28 -8.29
C ILE A 28 -27.97 4.03 -7.10
N ILE A 29 -28.31 3.12 -6.18
CA ILE A 29 -27.45 2.74 -5.05
C ILE A 29 -26.10 2.21 -5.56
N HIS A 30 -26.10 1.41 -6.61
CA HIS A 30 -24.86 0.92 -7.22
C HIS A 30 -24.01 2.08 -7.77
N ILE A 31 -24.58 3.00 -8.52
CA ILE A 31 -23.88 4.20 -9.00
C ILE A 31 -23.34 5.03 -7.84
N LEU A 32 -24.15 5.30 -6.83
CA LEU A 32 -23.76 6.08 -5.66
C LEU A 32 -22.67 5.37 -4.82
N SER A 33 -22.56 4.04 -4.88
CA SER A 33 -21.54 3.28 -4.13
C SER A 33 -20.10 3.55 -4.61
N PHE A 34 -19.91 4.15 -5.79
CA PHE A 34 -18.60 4.62 -6.27
C PHE A 34 -18.20 5.99 -5.70
N LEU A 35 -19.15 6.70 -5.09
CA LEU A 35 -18.91 8.01 -4.47
C LEU A 35 -18.42 7.88 -3.03
N ASN A 36 -17.68 8.87 -2.54
CA ASN A 36 -17.46 8.98 -1.11
C ASN A 36 -18.74 9.48 -0.40
N ALA A 37 -18.80 9.29 0.93
CA ALA A 37 -20.00 9.63 1.71
C ALA A 37 -20.43 11.10 1.56
N LYS A 38 -19.50 12.06 1.42
CA LYS A 38 -19.82 13.48 1.20
C LYS A 38 -20.52 13.69 -0.14
N GLN A 39 -19.96 13.14 -1.20
CA GLN A 39 -20.54 13.23 -2.55
C GLN A 39 -21.91 12.55 -2.60
N ALA A 40 -22.03 11.35 -1.98
CA ALA A 40 -23.30 10.64 -1.93
C ALA A 40 -24.39 11.41 -1.17
N VAL A 41 -24.07 12.03 -0.03
CA VAL A 41 -25.01 12.91 0.69
C VAL A 41 -25.38 14.15 -0.15
N GLN A 42 -24.44 14.70 -0.92
CA GLN A 42 -24.72 15.85 -1.78
C GLN A 42 -25.74 15.55 -2.90
N THR A 43 -25.89 14.29 -3.32
CA THR A 43 -26.91 13.92 -4.31
C THR A 43 -28.35 14.03 -3.80
N CYS A 44 -28.54 14.18 -2.48
CA CYS A 44 -29.87 14.38 -1.89
C CYS A 44 -30.61 15.62 -2.41
N VAL A 45 -29.88 16.59 -2.99
CA VAL A 45 -30.48 17.82 -3.56
C VAL A 45 -31.09 17.58 -4.94
N LEU A 46 -30.82 16.45 -5.59
CA LEU A 46 -31.28 16.16 -6.95
C LEU A 46 -32.80 15.92 -6.99
N SER A 47 -33.31 15.11 -6.07
CA SER A 47 -34.75 14.89 -5.89
C SER A 47 -35.07 14.24 -4.54
N SER A 48 -36.34 14.23 -4.15
CA SER A 48 -36.82 13.55 -2.93
C SER A 48 -36.49 12.04 -2.92
N ARG A 49 -36.48 11.40 -4.09
CA ARG A 49 -36.11 10.00 -4.26
C ARG A 49 -34.66 9.72 -3.86
N TRP A 50 -33.73 10.65 -4.12
CA TRP A 50 -32.31 10.48 -3.82
C TRP A 50 -31.95 10.74 -2.34
N MET A 51 -32.87 11.35 -1.61
CA MET A 51 -32.62 11.89 -0.26
C MET A 51 -32.04 10.89 0.72
N ASN A 52 -32.48 9.63 0.68
CA ASN A 52 -32.10 8.61 1.66
C ASN A 52 -31.34 7.41 1.06
N LEU A 53 -31.10 7.36 -0.24
CA LEU A 53 -30.46 6.20 -0.88
C LEU A 53 -29.07 5.90 -0.34
N TRP A 54 -28.31 6.93 0.02
CA TRP A 54 -26.96 6.77 0.58
C TRP A 54 -26.94 6.07 1.95
N THR A 55 -28.05 6.08 2.71
CA THR A 55 -28.13 5.43 4.02
C THR A 55 -28.05 3.92 3.91
N GLY A 56 -28.39 3.36 2.75
CA GLY A 56 -28.40 1.93 2.45
C GLY A 56 -27.09 1.39 1.84
N PHE A 57 -25.98 2.13 1.87
CA PHE A 57 -24.75 1.63 1.26
C PHE A 57 -24.09 0.52 2.08
N PRO A 58 -23.71 -0.61 1.45
CA PRO A 58 -22.93 -1.65 2.11
C PRO A 58 -21.46 -1.25 2.30
N LYS A 59 -21.01 -0.19 1.60
CA LYS A 59 -19.66 0.37 1.69
C LYS A 59 -19.72 1.82 2.11
N LEU A 60 -18.96 2.18 3.16
CA LEU A 60 -18.86 3.55 3.65
C LEU A 60 -17.45 4.10 3.48
N THR A 61 -17.31 5.16 2.68
CA THR A 61 -16.04 5.84 2.42
C THR A 61 -16.07 7.24 3.07
N LEU A 62 -15.29 7.41 4.13
CA LEU A 62 -15.22 8.61 4.97
C LEU A 62 -13.84 9.27 4.84
N HIS A 63 -13.68 10.18 3.91
CA HIS A 63 -12.43 10.88 3.68
C HIS A 63 -12.54 12.35 4.11
N SER A 64 -11.57 12.83 4.87
CA SER A 64 -11.53 14.22 5.32
C SER A 64 -11.09 15.20 4.22
N THR A 65 -10.57 14.70 3.10
CA THR A 65 -10.26 15.52 1.92
C THR A 65 -11.53 16.20 1.41
N GLY A 66 -11.49 17.51 1.23
CA GLY A 66 -12.68 18.28 0.82
C GLY A 66 -13.46 18.88 1.99
N PHE A 67 -13.01 18.70 3.24
CA PHE A 67 -13.47 19.44 4.40
C PHE A 67 -12.44 20.49 4.81
N GLN A 68 -12.89 21.66 5.24
CA GLN A 68 -12.01 22.78 5.63
C GLN A 68 -11.29 22.50 6.97
N THR A 69 -12.00 21.88 7.92
CA THR A 69 -11.47 21.57 9.25
C THR A 69 -11.82 20.15 9.69
N CYS A 70 -11.01 19.60 10.61
CA CYS A 70 -11.31 18.31 11.23
C CYS A 70 -12.61 18.31 12.02
N GLU A 71 -12.98 19.43 12.65
CA GLU A 71 -14.23 19.55 13.40
C GLU A 71 -15.46 19.39 12.50
N ILE A 72 -15.48 20.07 11.33
CA ILE A 72 -16.57 19.92 10.35
C ILE A 72 -16.65 18.48 9.86
N PHE A 73 -15.49 17.85 9.59
CA PHE A 73 -15.44 16.44 9.20
C PHE A 73 -15.95 15.52 10.32
N THR A 74 -15.57 15.77 11.58
CA THR A 74 -16.03 14.99 12.74
C THR A 74 -17.56 15.05 12.89
N LYS A 75 -18.13 16.27 12.78
CA LYS A 75 -19.59 16.46 12.80
C LYS A 75 -20.30 15.72 11.67
N PHE A 76 -19.72 15.77 10.47
CA PHE A 76 -20.24 15.05 9.29
C PHE A 76 -20.21 13.54 9.53
N VAL A 77 -19.07 12.97 9.97
CA VAL A 77 -18.93 11.54 10.24
C VAL A 77 -19.95 11.08 11.29
N SER A 78 -20.06 11.82 12.41
CA SER A 78 -21.04 11.52 13.46
C SER A 78 -22.46 11.43 12.89
N ARG A 79 -22.86 12.39 12.06
CA ARG A 79 -24.18 12.40 11.43
C ARG A 79 -24.38 11.25 10.46
N VAL A 80 -23.41 10.96 9.62
CA VAL A 80 -23.47 9.84 8.65
C VAL A 80 -23.64 8.52 9.38
N LEU A 81 -22.85 8.27 10.43
CA LEU A 81 -22.95 7.02 11.19
C LEU A 81 -24.29 6.88 11.94
N CYS A 82 -24.86 7.99 12.42
CA CYS A 82 -26.18 8.00 13.09
C CYS A 82 -27.36 7.83 12.12
N LEU A 83 -27.27 8.37 10.91
CA LEU A 83 -28.38 8.38 9.94
C LEU A 83 -28.35 7.17 9.00
N ARG A 84 -27.25 6.42 8.99
CA ARG A 84 -27.19 5.20 8.18
C ARG A 84 -28.21 4.17 8.66
N ASP A 85 -28.86 3.52 7.71
CA ASP A 85 -29.83 2.46 7.99
C ASP A 85 -29.14 1.27 8.69
N PRO A 86 -29.46 0.96 9.96
CA PRO A 86 -28.84 -0.13 10.69
C PRO A 86 -29.26 -1.52 10.19
N SER A 87 -30.38 -1.62 9.44
CA SER A 87 -30.84 -2.88 8.84
C SER A 87 -29.98 -3.33 7.67
N ILE A 88 -29.22 -2.40 7.05
CA ILE A 88 -28.34 -2.71 5.91
C ILE A 88 -26.94 -3.08 6.44
N PRO A 89 -26.48 -4.32 6.19
CA PRO A 89 -25.16 -4.76 6.64
C PRO A 89 -24.03 -3.90 6.06
N LEU A 90 -23.11 -3.42 6.91
CA LEU A 90 -21.89 -2.77 6.46
C LEU A 90 -20.83 -3.84 6.14
N GLN A 91 -20.41 -3.89 4.89
CA GLN A 91 -19.40 -4.83 4.40
C GLN A 91 -18.01 -4.21 4.31
N ALA A 92 -17.92 -2.92 3.99
CA ALA A 92 -16.65 -2.23 3.85
C ALA A 92 -16.68 -0.83 4.49
N LEU A 93 -15.62 -0.51 5.23
CA LEU A 93 -15.39 0.80 5.83
C LEU A 93 -14.00 1.31 5.44
N ASP A 94 -13.95 2.43 4.71
CA ASP A 94 -12.74 3.14 4.32
C ASP A 94 -12.72 4.51 5.00
N PHE A 95 -11.86 4.65 6.01
CA PHE A 95 -11.66 5.91 6.74
C PHE A 95 -10.30 6.50 6.42
N LYS A 96 -10.27 7.74 5.93
CA LYS A 96 -9.04 8.47 5.62
C LYS A 96 -9.06 9.87 6.22
N HIS A 97 -8.14 10.13 7.12
CA HIS A 97 -7.88 11.47 7.64
C HIS A 97 -6.67 12.08 6.94
N ALA A 98 -6.85 13.24 6.29
CA ALA A 98 -5.80 13.93 5.56
C ALA A 98 -5.13 15.00 6.44
N ARG A 99 -3.82 15.17 6.26
CA ARG A 99 -3.01 16.20 6.99
C ARG A 99 -3.55 17.62 6.84
N ALA A 100 -4.15 17.94 5.71
CA ALA A 100 -4.65 19.28 5.39
C ALA A 100 -5.78 19.75 6.32
N THR A 101 -6.57 18.83 6.88
CA THR A 101 -7.72 19.16 7.73
C THR A 101 -7.35 19.44 9.20
N GLY A 102 -6.08 19.35 9.57
CA GLY A 102 -5.60 19.60 10.91
C GLY A 102 -5.29 18.35 11.72
N ARG A 103 -5.30 18.46 13.06
CA ARG A 103 -5.06 17.33 13.96
C ARG A 103 -6.32 16.47 14.07
N LEU A 104 -6.16 15.15 13.98
CA LEU A 104 -7.27 14.22 14.21
C LEU A 104 -7.77 14.34 15.66
N GLU A 105 -9.08 14.52 15.82
CA GLU A 105 -9.71 14.45 17.12
C GLU A 105 -9.79 13.00 17.60
N PRO A 106 -9.36 12.68 18.84
CA PRO A 106 -9.43 11.31 19.37
C PRO A 106 -10.85 10.71 19.34
N ARG A 107 -11.85 11.58 19.44
CA ARG A 107 -13.27 11.17 19.43
C ARG A 107 -13.67 10.51 18.10
N ILE A 108 -13.17 10.97 16.95
CA ILE A 108 -13.56 10.44 15.66
C ILE A 108 -13.04 9.00 15.47
N LEU A 109 -11.79 8.73 15.87
CA LEU A 109 -11.25 7.37 15.79
C LEU A 109 -12.03 6.44 16.70
N LYS A 110 -12.38 6.88 17.91
CA LYS A 110 -13.23 6.11 18.84
C LYS A 110 -14.61 5.82 18.25
N MET A 111 -15.24 6.81 17.58
CA MET A 111 -16.52 6.59 16.88
C MET A 111 -16.40 5.54 15.78
N ILE A 112 -15.35 5.64 14.95
CA ILE A 112 -15.10 4.69 13.85
C ILE A 112 -14.88 3.28 14.39
N VAL A 113 -14.06 3.13 15.43
CA VAL A 113 -13.79 1.82 16.09
C VAL A 113 -15.06 1.23 16.68
N ASN A 114 -15.83 2.03 17.43
CA ASN A 114 -17.08 1.57 18.01
C ASN A 114 -18.09 1.14 16.94
N TYR A 115 -18.18 1.91 15.85
CA TYR A 115 -19.07 1.58 14.73
C TYR A 115 -18.61 0.33 13.98
N ALA A 116 -17.31 0.16 13.77
CA ALA A 116 -16.73 -1.05 13.18
C ALA A 116 -17.05 -2.29 14.06
N ASN A 117 -16.86 -2.18 15.38
CA ASN A 117 -17.18 -3.25 16.33
C ASN A 117 -18.69 -3.58 16.33
N TYR A 118 -19.56 -2.57 16.23
CA TYR A 118 -21.00 -2.80 16.09
C TYR A 118 -21.35 -3.60 14.81
N SER A 119 -20.67 -3.31 13.71
CA SER A 119 -20.83 -3.98 12.41
C SER A 119 -19.95 -5.23 12.26
N CYS A 120 -19.37 -5.75 13.36
CA CYS A 120 -18.30 -6.75 13.33
C CYS A 120 -18.68 -8.07 12.64
N GLN A 121 -19.96 -8.45 12.65
CA GLN A 121 -20.44 -9.68 12.03
C GLN A 121 -20.54 -9.59 10.50
N THR A 122 -20.55 -8.39 9.93
CA THR A 122 -20.76 -8.17 8.50
C THR A 122 -19.59 -7.44 7.84
N LEU A 123 -18.74 -6.77 8.64
CA LEU A 123 -17.60 -5.99 8.13
C LEU A 123 -16.47 -6.91 7.70
N THR A 124 -16.30 -7.05 6.39
CA THR A 124 -15.27 -7.88 5.75
C THR A 124 -14.03 -7.08 5.33
N HIS A 125 -14.19 -5.78 5.08
CA HIS A 125 -13.09 -4.93 4.61
C HIS A 125 -12.98 -3.69 5.50
N LEU A 126 -11.83 -3.47 6.09
CA LEU A 126 -11.51 -2.27 6.87
C LEU A 126 -10.24 -1.61 6.36
N LYS A 127 -10.35 -0.33 6.02
CA LYS A 127 -9.21 0.52 5.71
C LYS A 127 -9.19 1.74 6.62
N LEU A 128 -8.08 1.93 7.32
CA LEU A 128 -7.84 3.07 8.19
C LEU A 128 -6.53 3.75 7.77
N ALA A 129 -6.59 5.01 7.37
CA ALA A 129 -5.43 5.81 6.98
C ALA A 129 -5.44 7.15 7.73
N ILE A 130 -4.39 7.44 8.50
CA ILE A 130 -4.34 8.63 9.35
C ILE A 130 -3.06 9.41 9.11
N TYR A 131 -3.21 10.61 8.55
CA TYR A 131 -2.10 11.52 8.29
C TYR A 131 -2.16 12.70 9.24
N SER A 132 -1.20 12.77 10.18
CA SER A 132 -1.08 13.86 11.14
C SER A 132 -0.06 14.92 10.70
N ARG A 133 -0.25 16.16 11.12
CA ARG A 133 0.78 17.21 11.02
C ARG A 133 1.96 16.83 11.91
N GLY A 134 3.19 16.97 11.41
CA GLY A 134 4.40 16.61 12.16
C GLY A 134 4.78 15.12 12.14
N GLY A 135 4.05 14.28 11.39
CA GLY A 135 4.41 12.84 11.24
C GLY A 135 4.10 11.98 12.47
N HIS A 136 3.42 12.53 13.49
CA HIS A 136 3.04 11.76 14.68
C HIS A 136 2.01 10.68 14.31
N GLN A 137 2.34 9.44 14.60
CA GLN A 137 1.44 8.31 14.42
C GLN A 137 0.58 8.11 15.67
N ILE A 138 -0.65 7.66 15.47
CA ILE A 138 -1.57 7.31 16.56
C ILE A 138 -1.45 5.84 16.90
N PRO A 139 -1.59 5.46 18.18
CA PRO A 139 -1.66 4.06 18.57
C PRO A 139 -2.81 3.35 17.83
N PHE A 140 -2.56 2.13 17.36
CA PHE A 140 -3.60 1.27 16.82
C PHE A 140 -4.56 0.85 17.95
N PRO A 141 -5.89 0.89 17.74
CA PRO A 141 -6.86 0.57 18.79
C PRO A 141 -6.83 -0.92 19.15
N GLU A 142 -6.47 -1.25 20.37
CA GLU A 142 -6.47 -2.63 20.91
C GLU A 142 -7.89 -3.21 21.05
N SER A 143 -8.90 -2.34 21.17
CA SER A 143 -10.30 -2.72 21.33
C SER A 143 -10.99 -3.18 20.04
N LEU A 144 -10.26 -3.19 18.91
CA LEU A 144 -10.84 -3.57 17.63
C LEU A 144 -10.92 -5.11 17.55
N ASN A 145 -12.15 -5.63 17.49
CA ASN A 145 -12.42 -7.06 17.34
C ASN A 145 -13.40 -7.29 16.19
N LEU A 146 -12.93 -7.83 15.08
CA LEU A 146 -13.65 -7.96 13.82
C LEU A 146 -13.57 -9.40 13.28
N PRO A 147 -14.37 -10.33 13.82
CA PRO A 147 -14.28 -11.76 13.48
C PRO A 147 -14.66 -12.09 12.02
N ALA A 148 -15.39 -11.21 11.34
CA ALA A 148 -15.75 -11.38 9.93
C ALA A 148 -14.73 -10.76 8.97
N LEU A 149 -13.70 -10.08 9.48
CA LEU A 149 -12.76 -9.32 8.67
C LEU A 149 -11.90 -10.24 7.81
N THR A 150 -11.90 -10.00 6.50
CA THR A 150 -11.07 -10.70 5.51
C THR A 150 -9.95 -9.81 4.96
N SER A 151 -10.15 -8.49 4.92
CA SER A 151 -9.16 -7.54 4.41
C SER A 151 -8.97 -6.38 5.38
N LEU A 152 -7.73 -6.19 5.81
CA LEU A 152 -7.32 -5.10 6.69
C LEU A 152 -6.22 -4.26 6.03
N GLN A 153 -6.44 -2.96 5.94
CA GLN A 153 -5.45 -2.00 5.45
C GLN A 153 -5.23 -0.91 6.50
N LEU A 154 -3.99 -0.78 6.95
CA LEU A 154 -3.60 0.19 7.98
C LEU A 154 -2.50 1.11 7.46
N GLU A 155 -2.68 2.41 7.66
CA GLU A 155 -1.69 3.40 7.22
C GLU A 155 -1.42 4.45 8.30
N ASN A 156 -0.13 4.64 8.62
CA ASN A 156 0.40 5.59 9.61
C ASN A 156 -0.06 5.33 11.05
N PHE A 157 -0.14 4.08 11.45
CA PHE A 157 -0.38 3.70 12.84
C PHE A 157 0.90 3.34 13.58
N LYS A 158 0.84 3.44 14.90
CA LYS A 158 1.86 2.92 15.81
C LYS A 158 1.29 1.71 16.55
N PHE A 159 1.98 0.58 16.45
CA PHE A 159 1.66 -0.62 17.22
C PHE A 159 2.41 -0.57 18.56
N CYS A 160 1.69 -0.73 19.66
CA CYS A 160 2.27 -0.76 20.98
C CYS A 160 2.69 -2.19 21.34
N GLY A 161 3.86 -2.33 21.93
CA GLY A 161 4.34 -3.63 22.43
C GLY A 161 3.82 -3.94 23.82
N GLY A 162 3.73 -5.24 24.10
CA GLY A 162 3.52 -5.74 25.46
C GLY A 162 4.84 -5.86 26.23
N ASP A 163 4.77 -6.30 27.49
CA ASP A 163 5.91 -6.47 28.39
C ASP A 163 6.94 -7.51 27.90
N ASN A 164 6.55 -8.36 26.95
CA ASN A 164 7.41 -9.36 26.31
C ASN A 164 8.30 -8.81 25.17
N GLY A 165 8.26 -7.49 24.91
CA GLY A 165 9.01 -6.86 23.80
C GLY A 165 8.44 -7.16 22.41
N ARG A 166 7.19 -7.66 22.33
CA ARG A 166 6.47 -8.02 21.11
C ARG A 166 5.21 -7.20 20.96
N ALA A 167 4.89 -6.81 19.74
CA ALA A 167 3.62 -6.17 19.38
C ALA A 167 2.77 -7.18 18.58
N GLU A 168 1.58 -7.49 19.05
CA GLU A 168 0.67 -8.49 18.48
C GLU A 168 -0.71 -7.87 18.14
N PRO A 169 -0.76 -6.80 17.31
CA PRO A 169 -1.99 -6.03 17.09
C PRO A 169 -3.08 -6.83 16.34
N PHE A 170 -2.74 -7.97 15.76
CA PHE A 170 -3.63 -8.77 14.90
C PHE A 170 -4.10 -10.07 15.56
N SER A 171 -3.78 -10.31 16.83
CA SER A 171 -4.10 -11.55 17.55
C SER A 171 -5.61 -11.83 17.67
N THR A 172 -6.45 -10.79 17.61
CA THR A 172 -7.91 -10.89 17.68
C THR A 172 -8.60 -11.14 16.32
N PHE A 173 -7.84 -11.11 15.22
CA PHE A 173 -8.41 -11.27 13.87
C PHE A 173 -8.24 -12.71 13.38
N ASN A 174 -9.35 -13.46 13.34
CA ASN A 174 -9.29 -14.90 13.06
C ASN A 174 -9.38 -15.27 11.57
N LYS A 175 -9.81 -14.34 10.69
CA LYS A 175 -10.09 -14.64 9.28
C LYS A 175 -9.42 -13.73 8.25
N PRO A 176 -8.42 -12.89 8.56
CA PRO A 176 -7.84 -12.04 7.55
C PRO A 176 -7.15 -12.90 6.49
N SER A 177 -7.57 -12.72 5.24
CA SER A 177 -6.89 -13.29 4.07
C SER A 177 -5.94 -12.29 3.42
N SER A 178 -6.13 -10.99 3.66
CA SER A 178 -5.30 -9.91 3.14
C SER A 178 -4.99 -8.88 4.22
N LEU A 179 -3.70 -8.59 4.40
CA LEU A 179 -3.19 -7.56 5.31
C LEU A 179 -2.27 -6.60 4.54
N LEU A 180 -2.56 -5.30 4.61
CA LEU A 180 -1.69 -4.24 4.12
C LEU A 180 -1.30 -3.32 5.27
N ILE A 181 -0.01 -3.17 5.49
CA ILE A 181 0.57 -2.24 6.48
C ILE A 181 1.37 -1.19 5.72
N SER A 182 1.03 0.07 5.90
CA SER A 182 1.69 1.20 5.23
C SER A 182 2.22 2.20 6.25
N ASN A 183 3.53 2.47 6.20
CA ASN A 183 4.17 3.49 7.02
C ASN A 183 3.81 3.39 8.52
N CYS A 184 3.65 2.18 9.05
CA CYS A 184 3.39 1.95 10.47
C CYS A 184 4.70 1.74 11.25
N THR A 185 4.70 2.10 12.53
CA THR A 185 5.84 1.93 13.45
C THR A 185 5.46 1.05 14.62
N ILE A 186 6.46 0.62 15.39
CA ILE A 186 6.24 -0.04 16.69
C ILE A 186 6.85 0.80 17.81
N SER A 187 6.29 0.66 19.01
CA SER A 187 6.73 1.37 20.21
C SER A 187 6.64 0.45 21.42
N GLY A 188 7.67 0.45 22.26
CA GLY A 188 7.72 -0.45 23.42
C GLY A 188 8.02 -1.91 23.04
N ALA A 189 8.34 -2.19 21.76
CA ALA A 189 8.72 -3.50 21.27
C ALA A 189 9.77 -3.36 20.17
N ILE A 190 10.43 -4.47 19.84
CA ILE A 190 11.36 -4.59 18.70
C ILE A 190 10.82 -5.55 17.63
N THR A 191 9.78 -6.32 17.94
CA THR A 191 9.21 -7.33 17.06
C THR A 191 7.71 -7.09 16.84
N LEU A 192 7.30 -7.02 15.57
CA LEU A 192 5.90 -7.06 15.15
C LEU A 192 5.55 -8.50 14.77
N CYS A 193 4.62 -9.10 15.50
CA CYS A 193 4.19 -10.47 15.26
C CYS A 193 2.93 -10.47 14.38
N ILE A 194 2.99 -11.23 13.30
CA ILE A 194 1.87 -11.48 12.41
C ILE A 194 1.62 -12.99 12.38
N SER A 195 0.65 -13.41 13.16
CA SER A 195 0.27 -14.82 13.27
C SER A 195 -1.15 -15.00 12.75
N SER A 196 -1.31 -15.75 11.66
CA SER A 196 -2.62 -16.05 11.07
C SER A 196 -2.55 -17.27 10.17
N VAL A 197 -3.44 -18.22 10.39
CA VAL A 197 -3.57 -19.43 9.55
C VAL A 197 -4.31 -19.17 8.24
N THR A 198 -5.01 -18.04 8.12
CA THR A 198 -5.84 -17.70 6.95
C THR A 198 -5.23 -16.64 6.05
N LEU A 199 -4.13 -16.01 6.48
CA LEU A 199 -3.51 -14.93 5.72
C LEU A 199 -2.86 -15.48 4.44
N VAL A 200 -3.35 -15.00 3.29
CA VAL A 200 -2.89 -15.37 1.95
C VAL A 200 -2.03 -14.28 1.33
N ASN A 201 -2.37 -13.02 1.56
CA ASN A 201 -1.67 -11.87 0.98
C ASN A 201 -1.18 -10.92 2.06
N PHE A 202 0.11 -10.67 2.09
CA PHE A 202 0.71 -9.66 2.96
C PHE A 202 1.44 -8.61 2.15
N THR A 203 1.04 -7.35 2.31
CA THR A 203 1.66 -6.20 1.64
C THR A 203 2.23 -5.24 2.69
N LEU A 204 3.50 -4.91 2.53
CA LEU A 204 4.21 -3.94 3.35
C LEU A 204 4.65 -2.76 2.49
N TYR A 205 4.19 -1.57 2.85
CA TYR A 205 4.66 -0.32 2.27
C TYR A 205 5.39 0.49 3.33
N ASN A 206 6.67 0.79 3.12
CA ASN A 206 7.45 1.53 4.12
C ASN A 206 8.42 2.53 3.51
N LYS A 207 8.16 3.81 3.76
CA LYS A 207 9.06 4.94 3.45
C LYS A 207 9.74 5.54 4.68
N LEU A 208 9.53 4.93 5.86
CA LEU A 208 10.07 5.41 7.12
C LEU A 208 11.35 4.65 7.47
N SER A 209 12.31 5.34 8.02
CA SER A 209 13.58 4.74 8.49
C SER A 209 13.40 4.04 9.85
N ASN A 210 12.49 3.06 9.90
CA ASN A 210 12.18 2.31 11.11
C ASN A 210 12.80 0.92 11.04
N PHE A 211 13.59 0.58 12.03
CA PHE A 211 14.20 -0.74 12.18
C PHE A 211 13.40 -1.56 13.18
N TYR A 212 12.77 -2.63 12.73
CA TYR A 212 12.12 -3.61 13.58
C TYR A 212 12.07 -4.99 12.89
N ILE A 213 11.82 -6.01 13.67
CA ILE A 213 11.67 -7.38 13.19
C ILE A 213 10.19 -7.62 12.88
N ILE A 214 9.88 -8.17 11.71
CA ILE A 214 8.57 -8.71 11.40
C ILE A 214 8.66 -10.22 11.51
N GLU A 215 7.97 -10.78 12.49
CA GLU A 215 7.86 -12.21 12.66
C GLU A 215 6.57 -12.72 12.01
N LEU A 216 6.74 -13.59 11.01
CA LEU A 216 5.65 -14.18 10.25
C LEU A 216 5.42 -15.63 10.69
N CYS A 217 4.25 -15.92 11.24
CA CYS A 217 3.74 -17.26 11.48
C CYS A 217 2.45 -17.46 10.66
N THR A 218 2.61 -17.63 9.35
CA THR A 218 1.52 -17.54 8.37
C THR A 218 1.60 -18.67 7.35
N PRO A 219 1.17 -19.90 7.73
CA PRO A 219 1.34 -21.11 6.90
C PRO A 219 0.61 -21.05 5.55
N SER A 220 -0.44 -20.24 5.42
CA SER A 220 -1.21 -20.08 4.17
C SER A 220 -0.74 -18.91 3.30
N LEU A 221 0.31 -18.18 3.70
CA LEU A 221 0.78 -17.02 2.97
C LEU A 221 1.28 -17.41 1.58
N CYS A 222 0.63 -16.90 0.55
CA CYS A 222 0.95 -17.18 -0.84
C CYS A 222 1.70 -16.02 -1.50
N THR A 223 1.30 -14.78 -1.17
CA THR A 223 1.86 -13.57 -1.78
C THR A 223 2.46 -12.66 -0.71
N PHE A 224 3.72 -12.27 -0.92
CA PHE A 224 4.38 -11.21 -0.18
C PHE A 224 4.73 -10.06 -1.13
N ALA A 225 4.27 -8.85 -0.80
CA ALA A 225 4.58 -7.65 -1.57
C ALA A 225 5.21 -6.57 -0.68
N PHE A 226 6.24 -5.91 -1.21
CA PHE A 226 6.92 -4.82 -0.54
C PHE A 226 7.16 -3.63 -1.47
N THR A 227 6.95 -2.42 -0.93
CA THR A 227 7.33 -1.17 -1.61
C THR A 227 7.95 -0.20 -0.63
N GLY A 228 9.09 0.38 -0.98
CA GLY A 228 9.78 1.41 -0.21
C GLY A 228 11.22 1.03 0.17
N THR A 229 11.72 1.56 1.29
CA THR A 229 13.09 1.28 1.75
C THR A 229 13.09 0.10 2.73
N PRO A 230 13.83 -0.99 2.44
CA PRO A 230 13.79 -2.22 3.23
C PRO A 230 14.67 -2.10 4.48
N TYR A 231 14.08 -1.71 5.59
CA TYR A 231 14.74 -1.65 6.90
C TYR A 231 14.32 -2.77 7.85
N GLN A 232 13.17 -3.42 7.59
CA GLN A 232 12.62 -4.43 8.46
C GLN A 232 13.29 -5.77 8.24
N THR A 233 13.71 -6.43 9.30
CA THR A 233 14.18 -7.82 9.24
C THR A 233 12.98 -8.75 9.23
N LEU A 234 12.90 -9.67 8.26
CA LEU A 234 11.90 -10.73 8.26
C LEU A 234 12.44 -11.93 9.04
N SER A 235 11.72 -12.35 10.06
CA SER A 235 11.87 -13.63 10.73
C SER A 235 10.61 -14.44 10.46
N ALA A 236 10.74 -15.60 9.86
CA ALA A 236 9.57 -16.34 9.40
C ALA A 236 9.67 -17.82 9.78
N SER A 237 8.58 -18.32 10.34
CA SER A 237 8.32 -19.73 10.55
C SER A 237 7.10 -20.14 9.73
N ASN A 238 7.15 -21.32 9.08
CA ASN A 238 6.05 -21.84 8.29
C ASN A 238 5.60 -20.95 7.12
N VAL A 239 6.55 -20.41 6.35
CA VAL A 239 6.26 -19.61 5.14
C VAL A 239 6.56 -20.38 3.83
N SER A 240 6.53 -21.69 3.88
CA SER A 240 6.78 -22.55 2.71
C SER A 240 5.73 -22.41 1.59
N SER A 241 4.59 -21.84 1.89
CA SER A 241 3.50 -21.59 0.94
C SER A 241 3.71 -20.36 0.07
N VAL A 242 4.67 -19.48 0.40
CA VAL A 242 4.94 -18.26 -0.38
C VAL A 242 5.50 -18.63 -1.74
N LYS A 243 4.72 -18.29 -2.78
CA LYS A 243 5.04 -18.55 -4.19
C LYS A 243 5.26 -17.27 -4.99
N HIS A 244 4.60 -16.18 -4.62
CA HIS A 244 4.63 -14.91 -5.32
C HIS A 244 5.26 -13.85 -4.44
N VAL A 245 6.37 -13.28 -4.91
CA VAL A 245 7.08 -12.21 -4.21
C VAL A 245 7.20 -11.00 -5.13
N GLU A 246 6.78 -9.84 -4.63
CA GLU A 246 6.87 -8.56 -5.34
C GLU A 246 7.69 -7.59 -4.50
N ILE A 247 8.76 -7.03 -5.05
CA ILE A 247 9.64 -6.11 -4.34
C ILE A 247 9.94 -4.89 -5.21
N TYR A 248 9.46 -3.74 -4.77
CA TYR A 248 9.75 -2.43 -5.34
C TYR A 248 10.56 -1.61 -4.32
N ALA A 249 11.86 -1.91 -4.25
CA ALA A 249 12.75 -1.27 -3.28
C ALA A 249 13.19 0.12 -3.75
N GLU A 250 13.17 1.06 -2.82
CA GLU A 250 13.75 2.40 -3.00
C GLU A 250 15.16 2.44 -2.37
N VAL A 251 16.05 3.26 -2.93
CA VAL A 251 17.41 3.46 -2.41
C VAL A 251 17.50 4.80 -1.70
N ILE A 252 17.95 4.76 -0.44
CA ILE A 252 18.43 5.97 0.24
C ILE A 252 19.97 6.03 0.08
N PRO A 253 20.52 7.16 -0.37
CA PRO A 253 21.96 7.30 -0.56
C PRO A 253 22.77 6.96 0.70
N TYR A 254 23.93 6.33 0.49
CA TYR A 254 24.93 6.04 1.52
C TYR A 254 24.53 5.02 2.62
N GLN A 255 23.40 4.33 2.47
CA GLN A 255 22.98 3.29 3.43
C GLN A 255 23.38 1.91 2.96
N LYS A 256 23.90 1.09 3.89
CA LYS A 256 24.42 -0.26 3.63
C LYS A 256 23.42 -1.37 3.99
N GLU A 257 22.45 -1.07 4.84
CA GLU A 257 21.48 -2.04 5.37
C GLU A 257 20.50 -2.57 4.33
N PRO A 258 19.92 -1.72 3.46
CA PRO A 258 18.89 -2.13 2.51
C PRO A 258 19.30 -3.29 1.58
N PRO A 259 20.51 -3.32 0.99
CA PRO A 259 20.93 -4.44 0.16
C PRO A 259 20.96 -5.76 0.92
N LEU A 260 21.53 -5.78 2.13
CA LEU A 260 21.63 -6.97 2.97
C LEU A 260 20.23 -7.46 3.41
N THR A 261 19.35 -6.53 3.77
CA THR A 261 17.98 -6.82 4.15
C THR A 261 17.21 -7.49 3.02
N LEU A 262 17.28 -6.96 1.80
CA LEU A 262 16.65 -7.56 0.61
C LEU A 262 17.19 -8.97 0.32
N PHE A 263 18.50 -9.15 0.39
CA PHE A 263 19.12 -10.45 0.18
C PHE A 263 18.61 -11.47 1.20
N ASN A 264 18.51 -11.07 2.47
CA ASN A 264 17.99 -11.94 3.53
C ASN A 264 16.50 -12.26 3.32
N TRP A 265 15.68 -11.32 2.83
CA TRP A 265 14.28 -11.59 2.49
C TRP A 265 14.15 -12.66 1.42
N LEU A 266 14.96 -12.58 0.33
CA LEU A 266 14.95 -13.61 -0.70
C LEU A 266 15.33 -14.99 -0.12
N ARG A 267 16.19 -15.04 0.90
CA ARG A 267 16.54 -16.30 1.60
C ARG A 267 15.44 -16.82 2.53
N THR A 268 14.57 -15.92 3.01
CA THR A 268 13.53 -16.28 3.98
C THR A 268 12.41 -17.12 3.34
N PHE A 269 12.13 -16.92 2.04
CA PHE A 269 11.06 -17.61 1.34
C PHE A 269 11.61 -18.82 0.55
N PRO A 270 11.34 -20.07 0.97
CA PRO A 270 12.06 -21.23 0.42
C PRO A 270 11.63 -21.67 -0.99
N ASN A 271 10.44 -21.23 -1.48
CA ASN A 271 9.80 -21.77 -2.69
C ASN A 271 9.22 -20.71 -3.60
N ILE A 272 9.99 -19.66 -3.92
CA ILE A 272 9.52 -18.59 -4.81
C ILE A 272 9.35 -19.17 -6.23
N LYS A 273 8.12 -19.06 -6.78
CA LYS A 273 7.79 -19.42 -8.16
C LYS A 273 7.74 -18.21 -9.09
N SER A 274 7.28 -17.08 -8.60
CA SER A 274 7.20 -15.83 -9.33
C SER A 274 7.81 -14.71 -8.52
N LEU A 275 8.80 -14.04 -9.09
CA LEU A 275 9.43 -12.87 -8.51
C LEU A 275 9.22 -11.68 -9.42
N THR A 276 8.59 -10.62 -8.90
CA THR A 276 8.44 -9.34 -9.58
C THR A 276 9.29 -8.29 -8.87
N VAL A 277 10.16 -7.61 -9.60
CA VAL A 277 11.05 -6.58 -9.05
C VAL A 277 11.09 -5.37 -9.97
N SER A 278 11.43 -4.19 -9.42
CA SER A 278 11.79 -3.03 -10.26
C SER A 278 13.29 -3.06 -10.62
N THR A 279 13.66 -2.33 -11.65
CA THR A 279 15.09 -2.10 -11.97
C THR A 279 15.83 -1.49 -10.79
N THR A 280 15.20 -0.58 -10.03
CA THR A 280 15.74 -0.04 -8.78
C THR A 280 16.04 -1.13 -7.74
N THR A 281 15.15 -2.12 -7.60
CA THR A 281 15.39 -3.27 -6.70
C THR A 281 16.63 -4.06 -7.11
N LEU A 282 16.82 -4.30 -8.41
CA LEU A 282 18.01 -4.97 -8.94
C LEU A 282 19.27 -4.16 -8.69
N GLN A 283 19.20 -2.84 -8.84
CA GLN A 283 20.30 -1.92 -8.53
C GLN A 283 20.69 -1.98 -7.05
N VAL A 284 19.70 -2.02 -6.14
CA VAL A 284 19.96 -2.20 -4.69
C VAL A 284 20.68 -3.52 -4.43
N LEU A 285 20.18 -4.60 -5.00
CA LEU A 285 20.82 -5.94 -4.85
C LEU A 285 22.24 -5.97 -5.45
N TYR A 286 22.47 -5.27 -6.55
CA TYR A 286 23.79 -5.18 -7.15
C TYR A 286 24.85 -4.55 -6.22
N LEU A 287 24.44 -3.62 -5.34
CA LEU A 287 25.35 -3.03 -4.33
C LEU A 287 25.92 -4.08 -3.36
N ILE A 288 25.31 -5.25 -3.23
CA ILE A 288 25.84 -6.36 -2.42
C ILE A 288 27.23 -6.79 -2.90
N ARG A 289 27.48 -6.74 -4.23
CA ARG A 289 28.79 -7.07 -4.79
C ARG A 289 29.91 -6.26 -4.13
N ASP A 290 29.66 -4.98 -3.92
CA ASP A 290 30.66 -4.05 -3.43
C ASP A 290 30.72 -3.99 -1.90
N LEU A 291 29.58 -4.15 -1.24
CA LEU A 291 29.45 -4.09 0.20
C LEU A 291 29.69 -5.45 0.88
N PHE A 292 29.25 -6.54 0.22
CA PHE A 292 29.29 -7.89 0.76
C PHE A 292 29.67 -8.94 -0.31
N PRO A 293 30.86 -8.88 -0.92
CA PRO A 293 31.20 -9.64 -2.13
C PRO A 293 31.11 -11.17 -1.98
N ARG A 294 31.15 -11.68 -0.75
CA ARG A 294 31.00 -13.13 -0.48
C ARG A 294 29.56 -13.61 -0.65
N LEU A 295 28.55 -12.73 -0.48
CA LEU A 295 27.14 -13.12 -0.52
C LEU A 295 26.66 -13.47 -1.93
N LEU A 296 27.13 -12.79 -2.98
CA LEU A 296 26.76 -13.11 -4.37
C LEU A 296 27.31 -14.46 -4.88
N LYS A 297 28.27 -15.03 -4.14
CA LYS A 297 28.76 -16.39 -4.43
C LYS A 297 27.89 -17.49 -3.83
N LEU A 298 26.94 -17.12 -2.96
CA LEU A 298 26.03 -18.10 -2.33
C LEU A 298 24.89 -18.42 -3.30
N ASN A 299 24.57 -19.70 -3.41
CA ASN A 299 23.38 -20.13 -4.10
C ASN A 299 22.15 -19.84 -3.23
N LEU A 300 21.16 -19.15 -3.81
CA LEU A 300 19.87 -18.93 -3.19
C LEU A 300 18.94 -20.09 -3.50
N ARG A 301 18.88 -21.08 -2.61
CA ARG A 301 17.99 -22.24 -2.74
C ARG A 301 16.53 -21.82 -2.94
N SER A 302 16.14 -20.66 -2.40
CA SER A 302 14.81 -20.07 -2.53
C SER A 302 14.41 -19.76 -3.96
N LEU A 303 15.38 -19.52 -4.85
CA LEU A 303 15.16 -19.23 -6.26
C LEU A 303 15.25 -20.48 -7.16
N GLY A 304 15.61 -21.64 -6.62
CA GLY A 304 15.77 -22.87 -7.39
C GLY A 304 14.49 -23.33 -8.10
N ASN A 305 13.32 -22.92 -7.60
CA ASN A 305 11.99 -23.23 -8.16
C ASN A 305 11.37 -22.03 -8.88
N LEU A 306 12.13 -20.99 -9.21
CA LEU A 306 11.61 -19.81 -9.87
C LEU A 306 11.23 -20.12 -11.32
N GLU A 307 9.96 -19.91 -11.65
CA GLU A 307 9.37 -20.12 -12.97
C GLU A 307 9.30 -18.81 -13.78
N SER A 308 9.13 -17.67 -13.10
CA SER A 308 8.94 -16.35 -13.72
C SER A 308 9.68 -15.26 -12.94
N LEU A 309 10.51 -14.49 -13.66
CA LEU A 309 11.12 -13.26 -13.19
C LEU A 309 10.59 -12.08 -14.01
N LYS A 310 9.81 -11.21 -13.38
CA LYS A 310 9.26 -10.00 -14.00
C LYS A 310 10.05 -8.79 -13.53
N VAL A 311 10.54 -8.02 -14.48
CA VAL A 311 11.32 -6.81 -14.19
C VAL A 311 10.57 -5.58 -14.69
N LYS A 312 10.13 -4.76 -13.76
CA LYS A 312 9.47 -3.49 -14.06
C LYS A 312 10.53 -2.43 -14.36
N MET A 313 10.50 -1.93 -15.58
CA MET A 313 11.51 -0.98 -16.06
C MET A 313 11.25 0.41 -15.46
N GLU A 314 12.21 0.90 -14.70
CA GLU A 314 12.21 2.23 -14.10
C GLU A 314 13.54 2.92 -14.45
N PRO A 315 13.58 4.26 -14.58
CA PRO A 315 14.82 4.98 -14.78
C PRO A 315 15.78 4.80 -13.59
N PHE A 316 17.04 5.12 -13.78
CA PHE A 316 18.01 5.10 -12.67
C PHE A 316 17.56 5.96 -11.51
N SER A 317 17.47 5.35 -10.32
CA SER A 317 17.14 6.09 -9.13
C SER A 317 18.31 7.01 -8.71
N TYR A 318 17.98 8.23 -8.33
CA TYR A 318 18.97 9.19 -7.84
C TYR A 318 19.75 8.61 -6.64
N GLY A 319 19.08 7.90 -5.74
CA GLY A 319 19.70 7.27 -4.58
C GLY A 319 20.74 6.22 -4.97
N PHE A 320 20.46 5.40 -5.99
CA PHE A 320 21.41 4.43 -6.51
C PHE A 320 22.64 5.13 -7.12
N ARG A 321 22.44 6.12 -7.98
CA ARG A 321 23.54 6.89 -8.58
C ARG A 321 24.48 7.47 -7.53
N MET A 322 23.93 8.11 -6.50
CA MET A 322 24.72 8.70 -5.41
C MET A 322 25.49 7.64 -4.61
N THR A 323 24.87 6.50 -4.33
CA THR A 323 25.55 5.41 -3.62
C THR A 323 26.66 4.79 -4.46
N MET A 324 26.43 4.56 -5.75
CA MET A 324 27.45 4.06 -6.67
C MET A 324 28.62 5.02 -6.77
N CYS A 325 28.36 6.31 -6.97
CA CYS A 325 29.40 7.34 -6.98
C CYS A 325 30.26 7.28 -5.71
N HIS A 326 29.62 7.21 -4.54
CA HIS A 326 30.33 7.13 -3.25
C HIS A 326 31.21 5.87 -3.15
N VAL A 327 30.67 4.70 -3.52
CA VAL A 327 31.43 3.43 -3.50
C VAL A 327 32.63 3.49 -4.46
N MET A 328 32.46 4.03 -5.65
CA MET A 328 33.53 4.18 -6.62
C MET A 328 34.62 5.16 -6.14
N LEU A 329 34.22 6.28 -5.53
CA LEU A 329 35.14 7.23 -4.94
C LEU A 329 35.96 6.63 -3.79
N GLN A 330 35.34 5.80 -2.95
CA GLN A 330 36.07 5.07 -1.89
C GLN A 330 37.11 4.06 -2.42
N LYS A 331 36.91 3.54 -3.64
CA LYS A 331 37.81 2.58 -4.28
C LYS A 331 38.86 3.26 -5.14
N ALA A 332 38.75 4.58 -5.43
CA ALA A 332 39.69 5.33 -6.25
C ALA A 332 41.11 5.32 -5.64
N LYS A 333 42.08 4.92 -6.45
CA LYS A 333 43.50 4.80 -6.04
C LYS A 333 44.25 6.12 -6.02
N SER A 334 43.70 7.16 -6.64
CA SER A 334 44.28 8.48 -6.71
C SER A 334 43.25 9.59 -6.69
N LYS A 335 43.67 10.80 -6.29
CA LYS A 335 42.81 12.00 -6.33
C LYS A 335 42.34 12.31 -7.76
N LYS A 336 43.24 12.15 -8.77
CA LYS A 336 42.93 12.39 -10.18
C LYS A 336 41.83 11.44 -10.69
N GLU A 337 41.84 10.19 -10.28
CA GLU A 337 40.80 9.20 -10.59
C GLU A 337 39.48 9.56 -9.93
N ALA A 338 39.50 9.95 -8.66
CA ALA A 338 38.30 10.40 -7.92
C ALA A 338 37.65 11.64 -8.59
N ASP A 339 38.46 12.65 -8.97
CA ASP A 339 37.98 13.86 -9.63
C ASP A 339 37.41 13.55 -11.04
N SER A 340 37.97 12.57 -11.75
CA SER A 340 37.45 12.11 -13.04
C SER A 340 36.13 11.41 -12.91
N LEU A 341 35.99 10.50 -11.93
CA LEU A 341 34.75 9.79 -11.61
C LEU A 341 33.64 10.77 -11.21
N GLN A 342 33.98 11.74 -10.34
CA GLN A 342 32.98 12.71 -9.89
C GLN A 342 32.46 13.57 -11.07
N ARG A 343 33.34 13.99 -12.00
CA ARG A 343 32.93 14.70 -13.21
C ARG A 343 32.01 13.87 -14.10
N ALA A 344 32.38 12.60 -14.36
CA ALA A 344 31.54 11.69 -15.16
C ALA A 344 30.13 11.53 -14.59
N PHE A 345 29.98 11.44 -13.25
CA PHE A 345 28.69 11.39 -12.61
C PHE A 345 27.88 12.69 -12.69
N ILE A 346 28.56 13.85 -12.65
CA ILE A 346 27.93 15.18 -12.80
C ILE A 346 27.48 15.41 -14.25
N GLU A 347 28.30 15.00 -15.22
CA GLU A 347 28.03 15.16 -16.66
C GLU A 347 26.97 14.16 -17.20
N GLY A 348 26.46 13.28 -16.35
CA GLY A 348 25.37 12.35 -16.71
C GLY A 348 25.81 11.21 -17.63
N SER A 349 27.10 10.81 -17.60
CA SER A 349 27.59 9.58 -18.25
C SER A 349 26.94 8.38 -17.57
N GLU A 350 25.69 8.07 -17.96
CA GLU A 350 24.92 6.95 -17.41
C GLU A 350 25.40 5.64 -18.02
N PRO A 351 25.37 4.53 -17.23
CA PRO A 351 25.53 3.21 -17.79
C PRO A 351 24.49 2.99 -18.90
N SER A 352 24.83 2.25 -19.94
CA SER A 352 23.97 1.99 -21.10
C SER A 352 22.68 1.21 -20.75
N SER A 353 22.64 0.55 -19.60
CA SER A 353 21.49 -0.20 -19.13
C SER A 353 21.16 0.12 -17.66
N PRO A 354 19.88 0.33 -17.30
CA PRO A 354 19.45 0.49 -15.92
C PRO A 354 19.59 -0.80 -15.10
N ILE A 355 19.85 -1.94 -15.76
CA ILE A 355 20.05 -3.23 -15.12
C ILE A 355 21.52 -3.61 -15.23
N PRO A 356 22.24 -3.76 -14.11
CA PRO A 356 23.61 -4.29 -14.14
C PRO A 356 23.64 -5.76 -14.60
N ASP A 357 24.45 -6.09 -15.60
CA ASP A 357 24.50 -7.43 -16.22
C ASP A 357 24.77 -8.53 -15.19
N GLU A 358 25.68 -8.32 -14.27
CA GLU A 358 26.07 -9.30 -13.25
C GLU A 358 24.94 -9.70 -12.30
N ILE A 359 23.92 -8.83 -12.09
CA ILE A 359 22.79 -9.15 -11.22
C ILE A 359 21.80 -10.06 -11.96
N MET A 360 21.63 -9.87 -13.27
CA MET A 360 20.82 -10.78 -14.09
C MET A 360 21.47 -12.16 -14.14
N ASP A 361 22.80 -12.23 -14.34
CA ASP A 361 23.55 -13.48 -14.29
C ASP A 361 23.42 -14.18 -12.94
N PHE A 362 23.37 -13.43 -11.85
CA PHE A 362 23.12 -13.99 -10.52
C PHE A 362 21.75 -14.65 -10.43
N PHE A 363 20.67 -14.01 -10.90
CA PHE A 363 19.33 -14.60 -10.91
C PHE A 363 19.26 -15.83 -11.82
N LEU A 364 19.76 -15.74 -13.04
CA LEU A 364 19.70 -16.84 -14.02
C LEU A 364 20.55 -18.03 -13.58
N ARG A 365 21.68 -17.80 -12.91
CA ARG A 365 22.49 -18.89 -12.33
C ARG A 365 21.77 -19.65 -11.23
N ASN A 366 20.97 -18.94 -10.40
CA ASN A 366 20.16 -19.55 -9.36
C ASN A 366 18.86 -20.16 -9.87
N SER A 367 18.40 -19.76 -11.08
CA SER A 367 17.11 -20.13 -11.66
C SER A 367 17.22 -20.28 -13.19
N PRO A 368 17.92 -21.32 -13.69
CA PRO A 368 18.22 -21.44 -15.13
C PRO A 368 16.98 -21.59 -16.03
N THR A 369 15.86 -22.02 -15.45
CA THR A 369 14.59 -22.28 -16.16
C THR A 369 13.61 -21.12 -16.07
N ALA A 370 13.93 -20.07 -15.34
CA ALA A 370 13.03 -18.94 -15.15
C ALA A 370 12.84 -18.15 -16.46
N LYS A 371 11.59 -17.87 -16.80
CA LYS A 371 11.25 -16.94 -17.88
C LYS A 371 11.41 -15.52 -17.40
N VAL A 372 12.18 -14.71 -18.11
CA VAL A 372 12.37 -13.28 -17.80
C VAL A 372 11.45 -12.46 -18.69
N GLU A 373 10.69 -11.57 -18.07
CA GLU A 373 9.78 -10.63 -18.71
C GLU A 373 10.10 -9.21 -18.25
N PHE A 374 10.32 -8.30 -19.21
CA PHE A 374 10.49 -6.87 -18.92
C PHE A 374 9.16 -6.16 -19.15
N ILE A 375 8.73 -5.37 -18.17
CA ILE A 375 7.46 -4.66 -18.16
C ILE A 375 7.76 -3.16 -18.19
N ASP A 376 7.32 -2.46 -19.22
CA ASP A 376 7.40 -1.00 -19.29
C ASP A 376 6.43 -0.36 -18.29
N CYS A 377 6.84 0.81 -17.71
CA CYS A 377 6.05 1.56 -16.71
C CYS A 377 5.18 2.63 -17.37
#